data_d8daeef67e00ebdf710ba30f0c838605
#
_entry.id   d8daeef67e00ebdf710ba30f0c838605
#
_cell.length_a   1.000
_cell.length_b   1.000
_cell.length_c   1.000
_cell.angle_alpha   90.00
_cell.angle_beta   90.00
_cell.angle_gamma   90.00
#
_symmetry.space_group_name_H-M   'P 1'
#
loop_
_entity.id
_entity.type
_entity.pdbx_description
1 polymer ?
#
loop_
_entity_poly.entity_id
_entity_poly.type
_entity_poly.pdbx_seq_one_letter_code
_entity_poly.pdbx_strand_id
1 'polypeptide(L)'
;MKLALQARATLKANHAPSKNHSESDRILGLELGADDYISKPFSPRELVARVKAVLRRFDQPLRSQKPVKIGDIEIDPGAMTLTVVGNPVTTSATEFRLLDYFVHHAGCVFTRDQLLHSVWRDTAYVTPRSVDVSVRRIREKIEPDPKNPRHLTTVRGAGYRFETLK
;
A
#
# COMPACT_ATOMS: atom_id res chain seq x y z
N MET A 1 21.46 21.51 2.16
CA MET A 1 20.72 20.67 1.22
C MET A 1 19.55 20.03 1.98
N LYS A 2 18.32 20.50 1.74
CA LYS A 2 17.13 20.11 2.52
C LYS A 2 16.38 19.05 1.73
N LEU A 3 16.41 17.79 2.20
CA LEU A 3 15.43 16.79 1.77
C LEU A 3 14.09 17.16 2.42
N ALA A 4 13.13 17.53 1.60
CA ALA A 4 11.76 17.79 2.04
C ALA A 4 11.07 16.43 2.31
N LEU A 5 11.02 16.07 3.57
CA LEU A 5 10.23 14.95 4.08
C LEU A 5 8.75 15.37 4.05
N GLN A 6 8.04 15.09 2.96
CA GLN A 6 6.58 15.24 2.93
C GLN A 6 5.91 13.92 3.36
N ALA A 7 6.15 13.52 4.59
CA ALA A 7 5.25 12.59 5.26
C ALA A 7 4.00 13.38 5.69
N ARG A 8 2.96 13.42 4.85
CA ARG A 8 1.64 13.89 5.27
C ARG A 8 0.99 12.81 6.14
N ALA A 9 1.39 12.75 7.40
CA ALA A 9 0.60 12.10 8.43
C ALA A 9 -0.64 12.97 8.67
N THR A 10 -1.72 12.68 7.96
CA THR A 10 -3.01 13.32 8.22
C THR A 10 -3.62 12.66 9.45
N LEU A 11 -3.22 13.13 10.63
CA LEU A 11 -3.86 12.79 11.88
C LEU A 11 -5.18 13.57 11.95
N LYS A 12 -6.26 13.05 11.34
CA LYS A 12 -7.61 13.57 11.61
C LYS A 12 -8.09 12.99 12.94
N ALA A 13 -7.95 13.78 14.00
CA ALA A 13 -8.63 13.53 15.26
C ALA A 13 -10.13 13.88 15.07
N ASN A 14 -10.95 12.90 14.72
CA ASN A 14 -12.39 13.06 14.80
C ASN A 14 -12.83 12.88 16.25
N HIS A 15 -13.32 13.97 16.82
CA HIS A 15 -13.91 14.03 18.16
C HIS A 15 -15.38 13.66 18.07
N ALA A 16 -15.68 12.37 18.27
CA ALA A 16 -17.03 11.93 18.65
C ALA A 16 -16.92 10.71 19.58
N PRO A 17 -17.60 10.71 20.73
CA PRO A 17 -17.57 9.58 21.65
C PRO A 17 -18.58 8.52 21.20
N SER A 18 -18.18 7.57 20.40
CA SER A 18 -18.98 6.37 20.14
C SER A 18 -18.23 5.12 20.63
N LYS A 19 -18.91 4.35 21.45
CA LYS A 19 -18.45 3.19 22.22
C LYS A 19 -18.19 1.93 21.40
N ASN A 20 -18.00 2.00 20.09
CA ASN A 20 -17.58 0.86 19.27
C ASN A 20 -16.81 1.38 18.08
N HIS A 21 -15.50 1.29 18.13
CA HIS A 21 -14.67 1.41 16.93
C HIS A 21 -14.90 0.15 16.10
N SER A 22 -15.87 0.24 15.20
CA SER A 22 -16.25 -0.88 14.34
C SER A 22 -15.12 -1.23 13.36
N GLU A 23 -15.09 -2.45 12.92
CA GLU A 23 -14.23 -2.90 11.82
C GLU A 23 -14.36 -1.97 10.60
N SER A 24 -15.54 -1.39 10.40
CA SER A 24 -15.84 -0.41 9.36
C SER A 24 -15.01 0.87 9.47
N ASP A 25 -14.77 1.40 10.68
CA ASP A 25 -13.97 2.63 10.86
C ASP A 25 -12.48 2.38 10.56
N ARG A 26 -11.99 1.18 10.84
CA ARG A 26 -10.62 0.77 10.49
C ARG A 26 -10.46 0.62 8.99
N ILE A 27 -11.43 0.00 8.35
CA ILE A 27 -11.47 -0.16 6.90
C ILE A 27 -11.52 1.21 6.24
N LEU A 28 -12.38 2.12 6.73
CA LEU A 28 -12.47 3.49 6.22
C LEU A 28 -11.14 4.26 6.39
N GLY A 29 -10.46 4.12 7.54
CA GLY A 29 -9.14 4.73 7.76
C GLY A 29 -8.10 4.23 6.75
N LEU A 30 -8.06 2.94 6.52
CA LEU A 30 -7.20 2.33 5.49
C LEU A 30 -7.67 2.72 4.08
N GLU A 31 -8.98 2.83 3.84
CA GLU A 31 -9.56 3.38 2.62
C GLU A 31 -9.17 4.84 2.36
N LEU A 32 -8.88 5.61 3.38
CA LEU A 32 -8.37 6.98 3.28
C LEU A 32 -6.85 7.06 3.09
N GLY A 33 -6.14 5.90 2.96
CA GLY A 33 -4.70 5.84 2.70
C GLY A 33 -3.83 5.86 3.94
N ALA A 34 -4.39 5.54 5.10
CA ALA A 34 -3.59 5.35 6.32
C ALA A 34 -2.71 4.10 6.19
N ASP A 35 -1.44 4.23 6.56
CA ASP A 35 -0.47 3.12 6.57
C ASP A 35 -0.64 2.21 7.80
N ASP A 36 -1.30 2.70 8.84
CA ASP A 36 -1.69 1.95 10.04
C ASP A 36 -2.86 2.63 10.77
N TYR A 37 -3.54 1.90 11.63
CA TYR A 37 -4.67 2.38 12.43
C TYR A 37 -4.48 2.02 13.91
N ILE A 38 -4.78 2.97 14.79
CA ILE A 38 -4.77 2.75 16.23
C ILE A 38 -6.13 3.09 16.83
N SER A 39 -6.69 2.15 17.59
CA SER A 39 -7.97 2.37 18.28
C SER A 39 -7.77 3.01 19.64
N LYS A 40 -8.66 3.92 20.02
CA LYS A 40 -8.71 4.44 21.39
C LYS A 40 -9.48 3.45 22.30
N PRO A 41 -9.02 3.26 23.56
CA PRO A 41 -7.85 3.86 24.21
C PRO A 41 -6.55 3.18 23.78
N PHE A 42 -5.50 3.96 23.52
CA PHE A 42 -4.15 3.47 23.22
C PHE A 42 -3.14 4.02 24.23
N SER A 43 -2.10 3.26 24.50
CA SER A 43 -1.01 3.73 25.34
C SER A 43 0.02 4.52 24.51
N PRO A 44 0.72 5.52 25.11
CA PRO A 44 1.82 6.19 24.41
C PRO A 44 2.90 5.22 23.90
N ARG A 45 3.13 4.12 24.64
CA ARG A 45 4.08 3.08 24.23
C ARG A 45 3.61 2.34 22.98
N GLU A 46 2.32 2.06 22.87
CA GLU A 46 1.75 1.44 21.68
C GLU A 46 1.86 2.37 20.47
N LEU A 47 1.53 3.66 20.63
CA LEU A 47 1.68 4.65 19.56
C LEU A 47 3.14 4.70 19.07
N VAL A 48 4.12 4.81 19.99
CA VAL A 48 5.53 4.85 19.61
C VAL A 48 5.98 3.55 18.93
N ALA A 49 5.51 2.39 19.39
CA ALA A 49 5.83 1.11 18.78
C ALA A 49 5.30 1.03 17.33
N ARG A 50 4.08 1.49 17.10
CA ARG A 50 3.46 1.52 15.77
C ARG A 50 4.14 2.50 14.83
N VAL A 51 4.42 3.72 15.30
CA VAL A 51 5.19 4.72 14.53
C VAL A 51 6.55 4.14 14.13
N LYS A 52 7.27 3.51 15.07
CA LYS A 52 8.54 2.84 14.77
C LYS A 52 8.38 1.70 13.76
N ALA A 53 7.31 0.91 13.86
CA ALA A 53 7.03 -0.16 12.89
C ALA A 53 6.78 0.39 11.50
N VAL A 54 6.01 1.48 11.38
CA VAL A 54 5.80 2.18 10.10
C VAL A 54 7.12 2.74 9.59
N LEU A 55 7.88 3.48 10.41
CA LEU A 55 9.17 4.06 10.03
C LEU A 55 10.19 2.99 9.62
N ARG A 56 10.27 1.86 10.34
CA ARG A 56 11.16 0.74 9.98
C ARG A 56 10.87 0.21 8.57
N ARG A 57 9.64 0.31 8.10
CA ARG A 57 9.29 -0.05 6.72
C ARG A 57 9.91 0.93 5.71
N PHE A 58 10.12 2.19 6.12
CA PHE A 58 10.86 3.17 5.30
C PHE A 58 12.38 2.99 5.39
N ASP A 59 12.88 2.52 6.55
CA ASP A 59 14.32 2.32 6.80
C ASP A 59 14.85 0.99 6.26
N GLN A 60 13.99 0.03 5.92
CA GLN A 60 14.46 -1.13 5.15
C GLN A 60 14.81 -0.59 3.76
N PRO A 61 16.12 -0.61 3.38
CA PRO A 61 16.45 -0.28 2.03
C PRO A 61 15.64 -1.23 1.17
N LEU A 62 14.70 -0.70 0.39
CA LEU A 62 14.25 -1.38 -0.80
C LEU A 62 15.57 -1.75 -1.46
N ARG A 63 15.96 -3.02 -1.38
CA ARG A 63 17.24 -3.52 -1.87
C ARG A 63 17.48 -2.76 -3.15
N SER A 64 18.71 -2.32 -3.43
CA SER A 64 19.07 -1.48 -4.56
C SER A 64 18.59 -2.12 -5.88
N GLN A 65 17.28 -2.13 -6.03
CA GLN A 65 16.60 -2.65 -7.18
C GLN A 65 16.60 -1.52 -8.19
N LYS A 66 17.08 -1.85 -9.35
CA LYS A 66 17.08 -0.92 -10.48
C LYS A 66 15.64 -0.53 -10.81
N PRO A 67 15.40 0.68 -11.31
CA PRO A 67 14.09 1.04 -11.85
C PRO A 67 13.60 -0.04 -12.81
N VAL A 68 12.33 -0.42 -12.69
CA VAL A 68 11.68 -1.43 -13.52
C VAL A 68 10.60 -0.76 -14.35
N LYS A 69 10.62 -1.03 -15.65
CA LYS A 69 9.60 -0.56 -16.58
C LYS A 69 8.85 -1.75 -17.18
N ILE A 70 7.52 -1.72 -17.05
CA ILE A 70 6.62 -2.72 -17.67
C ILE A 70 5.54 -1.97 -18.43
N GLY A 71 5.61 -1.98 -19.76
CA GLY A 71 4.73 -1.18 -20.60
C GLY A 71 4.85 0.31 -20.27
N ASP A 72 3.74 0.92 -19.90
CA ASP A 72 3.65 2.34 -19.56
C ASP A 72 3.92 2.65 -18.08
N ILE A 73 4.18 1.63 -17.27
CA ILE A 73 4.43 1.76 -15.83
C ILE A 73 5.94 1.68 -15.57
N GLU A 74 6.46 2.68 -14.86
CA GLU A 74 7.84 2.72 -14.42
C GLU A 74 7.90 2.96 -12.90
N ILE A 75 8.64 2.09 -12.21
CA ILE A 75 8.80 2.12 -10.75
C ILE A 75 10.28 2.26 -10.44
N ASP A 76 10.63 3.24 -9.63
CA ASP A 76 11.95 3.36 -9.01
C ASP A 76 11.84 3.09 -7.50
N PRO A 77 12.23 1.90 -7.04
CA PRO A 77 12.17 1.55 -5.62
C PRO A 77 13.12 2.41 -4.76
N GLY A 78 14.24 2.84 -5.31
CA GLY A 78 15.23 3.66 -4.61
C GLY A 78 14.72 5.08 -4.32
N ALA A 79 13.99 5.66 -5.27
CA ALA A 79 13.37 6.97 -5.14
C ALA A 79 11.92 6.90 -4.61
N MET A 80 11.33 5.70 -4.51
CA MET A 80 9.91 5.48 -4.21
C MET A 80 8.98 6.26 -5.16
N THR A 81 9.30 6.27 -6.45
CA THR A 81 8.54 6.97 -7.46
C THR A 81 7.83 6.01 -8.40
N LEU A 82 6.62 6.38 -8.78
CA LEU A 82 5.80 5.72 -9.79
C LEU A 82 5.53 6.69 -10.92
N THR A 83 5.75 6.24 -12.14
CA THR A 83 5.41 6.97 -13.36
C THR A 83 4.50 6.11 -14.23
N VAL A 84 3.42 6.67 -14.74
CA VAL A 84 2.49 5.99 -15.64
C VAL A 84 2.33 6.84 -16.90
N VAL A 85 2.61 6.26 -18.06
CA VAL A 85 2.62 6.98 -19.36
C VAL A 85 3.47 8.25 -19.29
N GLY A 86 4.63 8.18 -18.62
CA GLY A 86 5.55 9.31 -18.46
C GLY A 86 5.11 10.36 -17.42
N ASN A 87 3.96 10.22 -16.78
CA ASN A 87 3.47 11.15 -15.76
C ASN A 87 3.72 10.62 -14.34
N PRO A 88 4.23 11.44 -13.42
CA PRO A 88 4.42 11.03 -12.03
C PRO A 88 3.08 10.82 -11.33
N VAL A 89 2.97 9.71 -10.59
CA VAL A 89 1.76 9.32 -9.86
C VAL A 89 2.05 9.20 -8.38
N THR A 90 1.26 9.90 -7.57
CA THR A 90 1.40 9.85 -6.11
C THR A 90 0.77 8.58 -5.54
N THR A 91 1.54 7.85 -4.75
CA THR A 91 1.08 6.66 -4.00
C THR A 91 1.30 6.84 -2.50
N SER A 92 0.52 6.13 -1.68
CA SER A 92 0.92 5.92 -0.29
C SER A 92 2.09 4.93 -0.23
N ALA A 93 2.80 4.89 0.90
CA ALA A 93 3.91 3.96 1.07
C ALA A 93 3.47 2.49 0.94
N THR A 94 2.29 2.15 1.44
CA THR A 94 1.73 0.80 1.35
C THR A 94 1.33 0.44 -0.08
N GLU A 95 0.67 1.36 -0.81
CA GLU A 95 0.35 1.17 -2.22
C GLU A 95 1.62 0.96 -3.05
N PHE A 96 2.64 1.80 -2.81
CA PHE A 96 3.92 1.68 -3.51
C PHE A 96 4.56 0.31 -3.28
N ARG A 97 4.67 -0.15 -2.03
CA ARG A 97 5.26 -1.45 -1.70
C ARG A 97 4.48 -2.62 -2.29
N LEU A 98 3.16 -2.54 -2.26
CA LEU A 98 2.32 -3.58 -2.85
C LEU A 98 2.54 -3.65 -4.36
N LEU A 99 2.59 -2.51 -5.03
CA LEU A 99 2.86 -2.44 -6.47
C LEU A 99 4.28 -2.91 -6.80
N ASP A 100 5.27 -2.46 -6.04
CA ASP A 100 6.67 -2.88 -6.16
C ASP A 100 6.83 -4.40 -6.01
N TYR A 101 6.15 -4.97 -5.00
CA TYR A 101 6.13 -6.42 -4.81
C TYR A 101 5.55 -7.14 -6.02
N PHE A 102 4.45 -6.67 -6.56
CA PHE A 102 3.82 -7.25 -7.73
C PHE A 102 4.69 -7.17 -8.99
N VAL A 103 5.29 -6.01 -9.24
CA VAL A 103 6.13 -5.77 -10.42
C VAL A 103 7.36 -6.67 -10.43
N HIS A 104 7.99 -6.84 -9.25
CA HIS A 104 9.14 -7.72 -9.13
C HIS A 104 8.81 -9.22 -9.18
N HIS A 105 7.52 -9.56 -9.07
CA HIS A 105 7.02 -10.93 -9.18
C HIS A 105 5.95 -11.03 -10.28
N ALA A 106 6.13 -10.26 -11.34
CA ALA A 106 5.17 -10.23 -12.45
C ALA A 106 4.95 -11.63 -13.04
N GLY A 107 3.70 -11.94 -13.36
CA GLY A 107 3.26 -13.27 -13.80
C GLY A 107 2.90 -14.25 -12.67
N CYS A 108 3.30 -13.98 -11.43
CA CYS A 108 2.95 -14.82 -10.29
C CYS A 108 1.59 -14.45 -9.70
N VAL A 109 0.82 -15.46 -9.27
CA VAL A 109 -0.43 -15.28 -8.54
C VAL A 109 -0.16 -15.30 -7.05
N PHE A 110 -0.68 -14.32 -6.32
CA PHE A 110 -0.57 -14.23 -4.87
C PHE A 110 -1.92 -14.21 -4.22
N THR A 111 -2.10 -15.03 -3.18
CA THR A 111 -3.26 -14.97 -2.32
C THR A 111 -3.25 -13.69 -1.47
N ARG A 112 -4.41 -13.32 -0.91
CA ARG A 112 -4.51 -12.17 0.00
C ARG A 112 -3.62 -12.32 1.23
N ASP A 113 -3.55 -13.53 1.79
CA ASP A 113 -2.73 -13.81 2.97
C ASP A 113 -1.22 -13.72 2.66
N GLN A 114 -0.79 -14.20 1.49
CA GLN A 114 0.60 -14.03 1.05
C GLN A 114 0.97 -12.56 0.88
N LEU A 115 0.08 -11.75 0.30
CA LEU A 115 0.30 -10.31 0.14
C LEU A 115 0.32 -9.61 1.49
N LEU A 116 -0.59 -9.96 2.42
CA LEU A 116 -0.57 -9.44 3.79
C LEU A 116 0.78 -9.72 4.46
N HIS A 117 1.22 -10.97 4.40
CA HIS A 117 2.49 -11.38 5.01
C HIS A 117 3.70 -10.67 4.40
N SER A 118 3.70 -10.47 3.07
CA SER A 118 4.84 -9.88 2.36
C SER A 118 4.92 -8.37 2.51
N VAL A 119 3.78 -7.67 2.49
CA VAL A 119 3.73 -6.20 2.43
C VAL A 119 3.44 -5.57 3.79
N TRP A 120 2.61 -6.21 4.63
CA TRP A 120 2.16 -5.67 5.93
C TRP A 120 2.80 -6.34 7.15
N ARG A 121 3.84 -7.12 6.99
CA ARG A 121 4.57 -8.02 7.92
C ARG A 121 4.31 -7.89 9.43
N ASP A 122 4.09 -6.69 9.97
CA ASP A 122 4.00 -6.43 11.41
C ASP A 122 2.75 -5.65 11.83
N THR A 123 1.70 -5.66 11.01
CA THR A 123 0.50 -4.88 11.31
C THR A 123 -0.59 -5.77 11.87
N ALA A 124 -0.79 -5.72 13.18
CA ALA A 124 -1.69 -6.61 13.92
C ALA A 124 -3.18 -6.47 13.56
N TYR A 125 -3.56 -5.47 12.77
CA TYR A 125 -4.98 -5.14 12.49
C TYR A 125 -5.32 -5.05 10.99
N VAL A 126 -4.46 -5.55 10.13
CA VAL A 126 -4.70 -5.56 8.68
C VAL A 126 -5.37 -6.87 8.31
N THR A 127 -6.47 -6.77 7.58
CA THR A 127 -7.28 -7.92 7.14
C THR A 127 -7.08 -8.18 5.64
N PRO A 128 -7.47 -9.35 5.12
CA PRO A 128 -7.48 -9.60 3.68
C PRO A 128 -8.21 -8.53 2.86
N ARG A 129 -9.23 -7.90 3.46
CA ARG A 129 -9.97 -6.78 2.84
C ARG A 129 -9.10 -5.54 2.61
N SER A 130 -8.09 -5.30 3.43
CA SER A 130 -7.14 -4.20 3.24
C SER A 130 -6.32 -4.36 1.96
N VAL A 131 -6.03 -5.61 1.57
CA VAL A 131 -5.39 -5.92 0.29
C VAL A 131 -6.31 -5.52 -0.86
N ASP A 132 -7.60 -5.88 -0.79
CA ASP A 132 -8.57 -5.58 -1.84
C ASP A 132 -8.71 -4.07 -2.05
N VAL A 133 -8.75 -3.30 -0.96
CA VAL A 133 -8.80 -1.84 -1.00
C VAL A 133 -7.53 -1.25 -1.64
N SER A 134 -6.36 -1.73 -1.25
CA SER A 134 -5.09 -1.27 -1.81
C SER A 134 -4.96 -1.63 -3.29
N VAL A 135 -5.37 -2.83 -3.68
CA VAL A 135 -5.42 -3.25 -5.08
C VAL A 135 -6.35 -2.36 -5.90
N ARG A 136 -7.54 -2.06 -5.39
CA ARG A 136 -8.48 -1.14 -6.06
C ARG A 136 -7.84 0.22 -6.30
N ARG A 137 -7.18 0.80 -5.29
CA ARG A 137 -6.53 2.12 -5.40
C ARG A 137 -5.35 2.13 -6.35
N ILE A 138 -4.57 1.06 -6.35
CA ILE A 138 -3.49 0.91 -7.32
C ILE A 138 -4.08 0.90 -8.73
N ARG A 139 -5.15 0.14 -8.97
CA ARG A 139 -5.84 0.13 -10.26
C ARG A 139 -6.32 1.51 -10.69
N GLU A 140 -6.91 2.28 -9.78
CA GLU A 140 -7.36 3.66 -10.05
C GLU A 140 -6.20 4.58 -10.50
N LYS A 141 -4.96 4.20 -10.23
CA LYS A 141 -3.76 4.98 -10.54
C LYS A 141 -3.00 4.50 -11.78
N ILE A 142 -3.02 3.18 -12.04
CA ILE A 142 -2.19 2.60 -13.09
C ILE A 142 -2.98 2.07 -14.28
N GLU A 143 -4.29 1.83 -14.13
CA GLU A 143 -5.10 1.26 -15.18
C GLU A 143 -5.85 2.33 -15.97
N PRO A 144 -5.93 2.24 -17.30
CA PRO A 144 -6.82 3.09 -18.08
C PRO A 144 -8.30 2.91 -17.72
N ASP A 145 -8.71 1.68 -17.39
CA ASP A 145 -10.02 1.33 -16.86
C ASP A 145 -9.86 0.42 -15.62
N PRO A 146 -10.03 0.95 -14.40
CA PRO A 146 -9.90 0.17 -13.18
C PRO A 146 -10.89 -0.99 -13.04
N LYS A 147 -12.02 -0.96 -13.77
CA LYS A 147 -13.02 -2.04 -13.78
C LYS A 147 -12.60 -3.20 -14.66
N ASN A 148 -11.82 -2.93 -15.70
CA ASN A 148 -11.27 -3.91 -16.64
C ASN A 148 -9.72 -3.85 -16.61
N PRO A 149 -9.08 -4.22 -15.49
CA PRO A 149 -7.64 -4.05 -15.31
C PRO A 149 -6.84 -4.94 -16.27
N ARG A 150 -5.78 -4.35 -16.85
CA ARG A 150 -4.84 -5.05 -17.75
C ARG A 150 -3.54 -5.43 -17.04
N HIS A 151 -3.09 -4.58 -16.13
CA HIS A 151 -1.83 -4.79 -15.41
C HIS A 151 -2.04 -5.62 -14.13
N LEU A 152 -2.94 -5.19 -13.25
CA LEU A 152 -3.16 -5.84 -11.97
C LEU A 152 -4.50 -6.59 -11.99
N THR A 153 -4.46 -7.86 -12.41
CA THR A 153 -5.65 -8.69 -12.64
C THR A 153 -6.10 -9.45 -11.40
N THR A 154 -7.37 -9.86 -11.38
CA THR A 154 -7.92 -10.76 -10.36
C THR A 154 -8.00 -12.17 -10.93
N VAL A 155 -7.33 -13.11 -10.26
CA VAL A 155 -7.48 -14.54 -10.53
C VAL A 155 -8.54 -15.09 -9.59
N ARG A 156 -9.74 -15.39 -10.14
CA ARG A 156 -10.89 -15.83 -9.34
C ARG A 156 -10.54 -17.05 -8.48
N GLY A 157 -10.89 -16.99 -7.21
CA GLY A 157 -10.61 -18.07 -6.25
C GLY A 157 -9.17 -18.17 -5.78
N ALA A 158 -8.20 -17.44 -6.40
CA ALA A 158 -6.78 -17.54 -6.07
C ALA A 158 -6.20 -16.24 -5.51
N GLY A 159 -6.54 -15.07 -6.05
CA GLY A 159 -5.99 -13.81 -5.58
C GLY A 159 -5.72 -12.81 -6.70
N TYR A 160 -4.51 -12.26 -6.75
CA TYR A 160 -4.12 -11.21 -7.68
C TYR A 160 -2.82 -11.55 -8.40
N ARG A 161 -2.68 -11.02 -9.62
CA ARG A 161 -1.49 -11.16 -10.45
C ARG A 161 -1.20 -9.86 -11.18
N PHE A 162 0.08 -9.50 -11.28
CA PHE A 162 0.53 -8.44 -12.17
C PHE A 162 0.95 -9.06 -13.51
N GLU A 163 0.39 -8.56 -14.61
CA GLU A 163 0.64 -9.11 -15.93
C GLU A 163 1.91 -8.56 -16.53
N THR A 164 2.69 -9.42 -17.17
CA THR A 164 3.78 -9.02 -18.06
C THR A 164 3.17 -8.69 -19.41
N LEU A 165 2.84 -7.43 -19.66
CA LEU A 165 2.42 -7.01 -20.98
C LEU A 165 3.63 -7.09 -21.91
N LYS A 166 3.48 -7.90 -22.95
CA LYS A 166 4.46 -7.98 -24.06
C LYS A 166 4.31 -6.77 -24.97
#